data_7827c1683316322ae3195937e01c6ad4
#
_entry.id   7827c1683316322ae3195937e01c6ad4
#
_cell.length_a   1.000
_cell.length_b   1.000
_cell.length_c   1.000
_cell.angle_alpha   90.00
_cell.angle_beta   90.00
_cell.angle_gamma   90.00
#
_symmetry.space_group_name_H-M   'P 1'
#
loop_
_entity.id
_entity.type
_entity.pdbx_description
1 polymer ?
#
loop_
_entity_poly.entity_id
_entity_poly.type
_entity_poly.pdbx_seq_one_letter_code
_entity_poly.pdbx_strand_id
1 'polypeptide(L)'
;MGVMRVEIDMAEDKLVIDVVDNGGQWTHREWRMLRYLGVDTQIIENSTPISDLRELDGLILSGGAARIGLSGELGNCAAFLELDIPILGICAGHQFMARHYGGDARESPEPEYGAMSIELVNGGGAIFANTAETQTVWESHNDEVHVVPEGFFITASSNSCVVQGMENEKGDRFGLQFHPEVNDSEFGKEMFENFVEVCRAAKQQ
;
A
#
# COMPACT_ATOMS: atom_id res chain seq x y z
N MET A 1 1.53 -40.16 39.04
CA MET A 1 0.78 -39.75 37.88
C MET A 1 1.27 -38.36 37.51
N GLY A 2 2.19 -38.32 36.51
CA GLY A 2 2.76 -37.07 36.01
C GLY A 2 1.80 -36.49 34.96
N VAL A 3 1.34 -35.28 35.19
CA VAL A 3 0.60 -34.52 34.17
C VAL A 3 1.63 -33.99 33.17
N MET A 4 1.69 -34.59 31.99
CA MET A 4 2.44 -34.07 30.86
C MET A 4 1.72 -32.78 30.41
N ARG A 5 2.30 -31.62 30.71
CA ARG A 5 1.92 -30.38 30.03
C ARG A 5 2.41 -30.47 28.58
N VAL A 6 1.49 -30.61 27.66
CA VAL A 6 1.76 -30.35 26.26
C VAL A 6 1.82 -28.81 26.15
N GLU A 7 3.01 -28.26 26.13
CA GLU A 7 3.25 -26.93 25.62
C GLU A 7 3.02 -27.02 24.11
N ILE A 8 1.84 -26.57 23.67
CA ILE A 8 1.58 -26.30 22.27
C ILE A 8 2.40 -25.04 21.98
N ASP A 9 3.56 -25.23 21.36
CA ASP A 9 4.35 -24.15 20.77
C ASP A 9 3.55 -23.62 19.58
N MET A 10 2.62 -22.72 19.87
CA MET A 10 1.96 -21.87 18.90
C MET A 10 2.96 -20.76 18.54
N ALA A 11 4.05 -21.10 17.87
CA ALA A 11 4.70 -20.14 17.02
C ALA A 11 3.69 -19.84 15.90
N GLU A 12 2.79 -18.87 16.15
CA GLU A 12 1.99 -18.30 15.06
C GLU A 12 2.98 -17.93 13.96
N ASP A 13 2.82 -18.55 12.81
CA ASP A 13 3.62 -18.29 11.62
C ASP A 13 3.42 -16.83 11.25
N LYS A 14 4.37 -15.98 11.69
CA LYS A 14 4.27 -14.53 11.52
C LYS A 14 4.18 -14.20 10.05
N LEU A 15 3.27 -13.30 9.70
CA LEU A 15 3.26 -12.73 8.36
C LEU A 15 4.55 -11.97 8.10
N VAL A 16 5.07 -12.13 6.90
CA VAL A 16 6.28 -11.47 6.40
C VAL A 16 5.86 -10.46 5.33
N ILE A 17 5.87 -9.16 5.69
CA ILE A 17 5.51 -8.06 4.78
C ILE A 17 6.63 -7.03 4.81
N ASP A 18 7.34 -6.86 3.70
CA ASP A 18 8.43 -5.89 3.61
C ASP A 18 7.97 -4.57 2.99
N VAL A 19 8.76 -3.51 3.22
CA VAL A 19 8.52 -2.18 2.68
C VAL A 19 9.65 -1.83 1.72
N VAL A 20 9.32 -1.53 0.47
CA VAL A 20 10.27 -1.06 -0.55
C VAL A 20 10.49 0.42 -0.34
N ASP A 21 11.74 0.84 -0.11
CA ASP A 21 12.12 2.24 -0.03
C ASP A 21 12.29 2.86 -1.42
N ASN A 22 11.35 3.69 -1.81
CA ASN A 22 11.39 4.47 -3.04
C ASN A 22 12.00 5.88 -2.84
N GLY A 23 12.72 6.09 -1.74
CA GLY A 23 13.34 7.37 -1.40
C GLY A 23 12.35 8.35 -0.76
N GLY A 24 11.28 7.84 -0.15
CA GLY A 24 10.28 8.62 0.56
C GLY A 24 10.72 9.02 1.97
N GLN A 25 10.23 10.15 2.45
CA GLN A 25 10.55 10.62 3.81
C GLN A 25 9.83 9.84 4.92
N TRP A 26 8.81 9.04 4.59
CA TRP A 26 7.95 8.34 5.56
C TRP A 26 8.03 6.81 5.51
N THR A 27 8.87 6.20 4.68
CA THR A 27 9.09 4.74 4.57
C THR A 27 9.29 4.07 5.95
N HIS A 28 10.02 4.72 6.86
CA HIS A 28 10.20 4.22 8.23
C HIS A 28 8.90 4.20 9.06
N ARG A 29 7.91 5.04 8.73
CA ARG A 29 6.61 5.04 9.43
C ARG A 29 5.77 3.84 9.00
N GLU A 30 5.76 3.50 7.70
CA GLU A 30 5.12 2.31 7.15
C GLU A 30 5.68 1.05 7.83
N TRP A 31 7.02 0.90 7.85
CA TRP A 31 7.71 -0.18 8.53
C TRP A 31 7.38 -0.24 10.04
N ARG A 32 7.35 0.89 10.74
CA ARG A 32 6.99 0.94 12.16
C ARG A 32 5.54 0.51 12.40
N MET A 33 4.64 0.88 11.52
CA MET A 33 3.24 0.48 11.59
C MET A 33 3.09 -1.04 11.48
N LEU A 34 3.73 -1.67 10.50
CA LEU A 34 3.73 -3.13 10.34
C LEU A 34 4.32 -3.83 11.58
N ARG A 35 5.43 -3.31 12.11
CA ARG A 35 6.00 -3.85 13.37
C ARG A 35 5.05 -3.72 14.55
N TYR A 36 4.36 -2.60 14.67
CA TYR A 36 3.35 -2.38 15.71
C TYR A 36 2.21 -3.41 15.61
N LEU A 37 1.84 -3.80 14.39
CA LEU A 37 0.82 -4.82 14.10
C LEU A 37 1.35 -6.27 14.25
N GLY A 38 2.61 -6.45 14.68
CA GLY A 38 3.19 -7.77 14.96
C GLY A 38 3.72 -8.51 13.73
N VAL A 39 3.80 -7.84 12.59
CA VAL A 39 4.33 -8.37 11.32
C VAL A 39 5.87 -8.44 11.38
N ASP A 40 6.46 -9.50 10.81
CA ASP A 40 7.89 -9.54 10.51
C ASP A 40 8.15 -8.73 9.26
N THR A 41 8.90 -7.64 9.38
CA THR A 41 9.07 -6.65 8.33
C THR A 41 10.46 -6.05 8.34
N GLN A 42 10.98 -5.75 7.16
CA GLN A 42 12.19 -4.97 6.95
C GLN A 42 11.97 -3.95 5.83
N ILE A 43 12.86 -2.95 5.78
CA ILE A 43 12.93 -2.01 4.66
C ILE A 43 13.95 -2.57 3.67
N ILE A 44 13.57 -2.66 2.40
CA ILE A 44 14.43 -3.07 1.30
C ILE A 44 14.58 -1.94 0.29
N GLU A 45 15.73 -1.83 -0.35
CA GLU A 45 15.93 -0.85 -1.42
C GLU A 45 15.12 -1.21 -2.66
N ASN A 46 14.62 -0.22 -3.38
CA ASN A 46 13.88 -0.44 -4.62
C ASN A 46 14.75 -0.99 -5.78
N SER A 47 16.06 -1.03 -5.61
CA SER A 47 17.03 -1.67 -6.52
C SER A 47 17.27 -3.15 -6.21
N THR A 48 16.71 -3.69 -5.13
CA THR A 48 16.90 -5.07 -4.70
C THR A 48 16.44 -6.05 -5.80
N PRO A 49 17.30 -7.00 -6.24
CA PRO A 49 16.88 -8.03 -7.19
C PRO A 49 15.82 -8.97 -6.56
N ILE A 50 14.90 -9.47 -7.38
CA ILE A 50 13.88 -10.45 -6.93
C ILE A 50 14.53 -11.70 -6.30
N SER A 51 15.68 -12.13 -6.83
CA SER A 51 16.42 -13.29 -6.29
C SER A 51 16.92 -13.12 -4.86
N ASP A 52 17.03 -11.89 -4.39
CA ASP A 52 17.56 -11.54 -3.08
C ASP A 52 16.46 -11.31 -2.04
N LEU A 53 15.19 -11.36 -2.50
CA LEU A 53 14.03 -11.27 -1.61
C LEU A 53 13.91 -12.58 -0.80
N ARG A 54 13.59 -12.41 0.48
CA ARG A 54 13.09 -13.52 1.30
C ARG A 54 11.69 -13.91 0.86
N GLU A 55 11.18 -15.03 1.36
CA GLU A 55 9.78 -15.40 1.15
C GLU A 55 8.86 -14.35 1.83
N LEU A 56 7.92 -13.82 1.07
CA LEU A 56 7.03 -12.73 1.48
C LEU A 56 5.57 -13.15 1.39
N ASP A 57 4.78 -12.69 2.34
CA ASP A 57 3.31 -12.81 2.34
C ASP A 57 2.62 -11.54 1.82
N GLY A 58 3.36 -10.45 1.67
CA GLY A 58 2.90 -9.18 1.12
C GLY A 58 4.03 -8.17 0.95
N LEU A 59 3.77 -7.08 0.25
CA LEU A 59 4.76 -6.04 -0.03
C LEU A 59 4.10 -4.66 -0.04
N ILE A 60 4.80 -3.66 0.51
CA ILE A 60 4.41 -2.25 0.37
C ILE A 60 5.42 -1.55 -0.53
N LEU A 61 4.95 -0.88 -1.57
CA LEU A 61 5.73 0.05 -2.37
C LEU A 61 5.54 1.45 -1.81
N SER A 62 6.52 1.95 -1.07
CA SER A 62 6.42 3.25 -0.40
C SER A 62 6.27 4.42 -1.36
N GLY A 63 5.92 5.56 -0.80
CA GLY A 63 6.05 6.85 -1.48
C GLY A 63 7.50 7.16 -1.82
N GLY A 64 7.73 8.16 -2.66
CA GLY A 64 9.06 8.58 -3.08
C GLY A 64 9.09 9.94 -3.75
N ALA A 65 10.30 10.48 -3.92
CA ALA A 65 10.50 11.75 -4.61
C ALA A 65 10.43 11.65 -6.14
N ALA A 66 10.35 10.42 -6.69
CA ALA A 66 10.28 10.21 -8.12
C ALA A 66 8.98 10.82 -8.70
N ARG A 67 9.14 11.58 -9.80
CA ARG A 67 8.03 12.15 -10.56
C ARG A 67 7.52 11.12 -11.57
N ILE A 68 6.62 10.24 -11.11
CA ILE A 68 6.10 9.12 -11.90
C ILE A 68 5.38 9.62 -13.16
N GLY A 69 4.67 10.74 -13.05
CA GLY A 69 4.03 11.39 -14.19
C GLY A 69 4.99 11.85 -15.29
N LEU A 70 6.27 12.03 -14.99
CA LEU A 70 7.30 12.50 -15.94
C LEU A 70 8.23 11.38 -16.41
N SER A 71 8.92 10.66 -15.50
CA SER A 71 9.90 9.64 -15.83
C SER A 71 9.31 8.24 -15.94
N GLY A 72 8.32 7.92 -15.11
CA GLY A 72 7.72 6.60 -15.08
C GLY A 72 8.61 5.48 -14.52
N GLU A 73 9.76 5.81 -13.92
CA GLU A 73 10.72 4.83 -13.39
C GLU A 73 10.69 4.81 -11.87
N LEU A 74 10.73 3.61 -11.28
CA LEU A 74 10.77 3.40 -9.83
C LEU A 74 11.59 2.13 -9.49
N GLY A 75 12.87 2.12 -9.84
CA GLY A 75 13.77 0.98 -9.59
C GLY A 75 13.21 -0.35 -10.13
N ASN A 76 13.26 -1.39 -9.33
CA ASN A 76 12.77 -2.73 -9.64
C ASN A 76 11.28 -2.94 -9.34
N CYS A 77 10.52 -1.88 -9.04
CA CYS A 77 9.09 -1.99 -8.68
C CYS A 77 8.25 -2.70 -9.75
N ALA A 78 8.63 -2.61 -11.03
CA ALA A 78 7.97 -3.38 -12.08
C ALA A 78 8.06 -4.89 -11.83
N ALA A 79 9.24 -5.39 -11.46
CA ALA A 79 9.43 -6.81 -11.14
C ALA A 79 8.73 -7.21 -9.83
N PHE A 80 8.67 -6.31 -8.83
CA PHE A 80 7.92 -6.56 -7.59
C PHE A 80 6.42 -6.70 -7.84
N LEU A 81 5.85 -5.91 -8.76
CA LEU A 81 4.43 -5.99 -9.10
C LEU A 81 4.02 -7.31 -9.77
N GLU A 82 4.98 -8.08 -10.33
CA GLU A 82 4.73 -9.41 -10.89
C GLU A 82 4.72 -10.54 -9.84
N LEU A 83 5.01 -10.25 -8.58
CA LEU A 83 4.94 -11.25 -7.50
C LEU A 83 3.47 -11.65 -7.23
N ASP A 84 3.24 -12.93 -7.00
CA ASP A 84 1.91 -13.49 -6.67
C ASP A 84 1.61 -13.38 -5.16
N ILE A 85 1.71 -12.19 -4.64
CA ILE A 85 1.41 -11.79 -3.26
C ILE A 85 0.62 -10.48 -3.27
N PRO A 86 -0.16 -10.14 -2.23
CA PRO A 86 -0.79 -8.82 -2.10
C PRO A 86 0.24 -7.69 -2.06
N ILE A 87 -0.05 -6.60 -2.80
CA ILE A 87 0.83 -5.42 -2.85
C ILE A 87 0.01 -4.14 -2.63
N LEU A 88 0.49 -3.30 -1.70
CA LEU A 88 -0.02 -1.97 -1.45
C LEU A 88 0.98 -0.92 -1.96
N GLY A 89 0.56 -0.07 -2.90
CA GLY A 89 1.32 1.10 -3.34
C GLY A 89 0.85 2.37 -2.63
N ILE A 90 1.78 3.17 -2.12
CA ILE A 90 1.52 4.46 -1.46
C ILE A 90 2.16 5.58 -2.29
N CYS A 91 1.41 6.63 -2.60
CA CYS A 91 1.83 7.82 -3.34
C CYS A 91 2.58 7.45 -4.65
N ALA A 92 3.90 7.58 -4.73
CA ALA A 92 4.68 7.17 -5.91
C ALA A 92 4.49 5.68 -6.26
N GLY A 93 4.39 4.80 -5.26
CA GLY A 93 4.10 3.37 -5.45
C GLY A 93 2.72 3.13 -6.07
N HIS A 94 1.70 3.88 -5.65
CA HIS A 94 0.36 3.87 -6.23
C HIS A 94 0.36 4.34 -7.70
N GLN A 95 1.01 5.46 -7.98
CA GLN A 95 1.10 6.03 -9.33
C GLN A 95 1.86 5.09 -10.27
N PHE A 96 2.95 4.49 -9.79
CA PHE A 96 3.74 3.52 -10.55
C PHE A 96 2.92 2.26 -10.84
N MET A 97 2.19 1.72 -9.85
CA MET A 97 1.31 0.57 -10.02
C MET A 97 0.26 0.83 -11.11
N ALA A 98 -0.38 2.00 -11.10
CA ALA A 98 -1.35 2.36 -12.14
C ALA A 98 -0.73 2.32 -13.54
N ARG A 99 0.44 2.92 -13.74
CA ARG A 99 1.14 2.91 -15.05
C ARG A 99 1.60 1.52 -15.46
N HIS A 100 2.10 0.72 -14.52
CA HIS A 100 2.58 -0.64 -14.78
C HIS A 100 1.47 -1.52 -15.39
N TYR A 101 0.24 -1.41 -14.88
CA TYR A 101 -0.89 -2.18 -15.38
C TYR A 101 -1.66 -1.51 -16.54
N GLY A 102 -1.11 -0.44 -17.14
CA GLY A 102 -1.65 0.18 -18.35
C GLY A 102 -2.61 1.35 -18.11
N GLY A 103 -2.70 1.84 -16.88
CA GLY A 103 -3.34 3.11 -16.55
C GLY A 103 -2.44 4.31 -16.90
N ASP A 104 -2.83 5.50 -16.45
CA ASP A 104 -2.08 6.74 -16.68
C ASP A 104 -1.86 7.49 -15.37
N ALA A 105 -0.61 7.89 -15.11
CA ALA A 105 -0.25 8.81 -14.05
C ALA A 105 0.54 9.98 -14.65
N ARG A 106 0.20 11.20 -14.27
CA ARG A 106 0.77 12.43 -14.80
C ARG A 106 0.79 13.54 -13.76
N GLU A 107 1.37 14.66 -14.12
CA GLU A 107 1.36 15.86 -13.30
C GLU A 107 -0.08 16.27 -12.96
N SER A 108 -0.34 16.45 -11.66
CA SER A 108 -1.65 16.90 -11.18
C SER A 108 -1.92 18.36 -11.59
N PRO A 109 -3.10 18.69 -12.11
CA PRO A 109 -3.49 20.07 -12.32
C PRO A 109 -3.65 20.84 -11.00
N GLU A 110 -3.91 20.14 -9.89
CA GLU A 110 -4.09 20.71 -8.55
C GLU A 110 -3.28 19.85 -7.53
N PRO A 111 -1.96 20.05 -7.41
CA PRO A 111 -1.14 19.33 -6.42
C PRO A 111 -1.66 19.51 -4.99
N GLU A 112 -1.70 18.42 -4.23
CA GLU A 112 -2.24 18.42 -2.88
C GLU A 112 -1.13 18.30 -1.83
N TYR A 113 -1.20 19.16 -0.79
CA TYR A 113 -0.27 19.18 0.33
C TYR A 113 -1.01 19.48 1.64
N GLY A 114 -0.82 18.60 2.64
CA GLY A 114 -1.43 18.74 3.95
C GLY A 114 -2.70 17.90 4.11
N ALA A 115 -3.56 18.33 5.03
CA ALA A 115 -4.80 17.62 5.34
C ALA A 115 -5.87 17.88 4.27
N MET A 116 -6.34 16.81 3.64
CA MET A 116 -7.38 16.85 2.62
C MET A 116 -8.52 15.91 2.99
N SER A 117 -9.75 16.26 2.60
CA SER A 117 -10.91 15.38 2.78
C SER A 117 -11.08 14.47 1.58
N ILE A 118 -11.22 13.17 1.84
CA ILE A 118 -11.57 12.17 0.83
C ILE A 118 -12.94 11.57 1.12
N GLU A 119 -13.59 11.07 0.08
CA GLU A 119 -14.83 10.30 0.15
C GLU A 119 -14.62 8.91 -0.42
N LEU A 120 -15.13 7.88 0.27
CA LEU A 120 -15.13 6.53 -0.24
C LEU A 120 -16.14 6.39 -1.38
N VAL A 121 -15.72 5.73 -2.44
CA VAL A 121 -16.57 5.43 -3.61
C VAL A 121 -16.56 3.92 -3.86
N ASN A 122 -17.57 3.41 -4.55
CA ASN A 122 -17.70 1.98 -4.86
C ASN A 122 -17.57 1.05 -3.64
N GLY A 123 -17.94 1.53 -2.46
CA GLY A 123 -17.88 0.77 -1.21
C GLY A 123 -16.50 0.75 -0.53
N GLY A 124 -15.52 1.52 -1.02
CA GLY A 124 -14.19 1.69 -0.41
C GLY A 124 -13.22 0.53 -0.62
N GLY A 125 -13.68 -0.65 -1.03
CA GLY A 125 -12.82 -1.82 -1.20
C GLY A 125 -12.27 -2.39 0.12
N ALA A 126 -11.29 -3.30 0.02
CA ALA A 126 -10.77 -4.04 1.17
C ALA A 126 -9.98 -3.15 2.14
N ILE A 127 -9.18 -2.21 1.62
CA ILE A 127 -8.30 -1.38 2.46
C ILE A 127 -9.09 -0.43 3.36
N PHE A 128 -10.26 0.03 2.93
CA PHE A 128 -11.11 0.95 3.70
C PHE A 128 -12.18 0.25 4.54
N ALA A 129 -12.11 -1.08 4.70
CA ALA A 129 -13.07 -1.81 5.53
C ALA A 129 -13.13 -1.24 6.96
N ASN A 130 -14.34 -0.97 7.46
CA ASN A 130 -14.59 -0.39 8.80
C ASN A 130 -14.01 1.01 9.03
N THR A 131 -13.68 1.77 7.98
CA THR A 131 -13.34 3.20 8.08
C THR A 131 -14.57 4.07 7.79
N ALA A 132 -14.48 5.38 8.00
CA ALA A 132 -15.58 6.31 7.72
C ALA A 132 -15.71 6.58 6.21
N GLU A 133 -16.95 6.84 5.73
CA GLU A 133 -17.22 7.21 4.33
C GLU A 133 -16.50 8.49 3.91
N THR A 134 -16.38 9.46 4.82
CA THR A 134 -15.61 10.69 4.64
C THR A 134 -14.57 10.78 5.72
N GLN A 135 -13.33 11.04 5.35
CA GLN A 135 -12.21 11.08 6.30
C GLN A 135 -11.13 12.07 5.84
N THR A 136 -10.35 12.57 6.80
CA THR A 136 -9.22 13.45 6.54
C THR A 136 -7.96 12.62 6.37
N VAL A 137 -7.19 12.87 5.30
CA VAL A 137 -5.93 12.20 5.03
C VAL A 137 -4.83 13.21 4.75
N TRP A 138 -3.56 12.79 4.90
CA TRP A 138 -2.40 13.63 4.63
C TRP A 138 -1.87 13.40 3.22
N GLU A 139 -1.86 14.47 2.44
CA GLU A 139 -1.37 14.48 1.07
C GLU A 139 -0.01 15.14 0.94
N SER A 140 0.77 14.66 0.00
CA SER A 140 2.05 15.28 -0.41
C SER A 140 2.43 14.80 -1.81
N HIS A 141 1.74 15.28 -2.85
CA HIS A 141 2.00 14.84 -4.22
C HIS A 141 1.89 15.96 -5.27
N ASN A 142 2.71 15.83 -6.31
CA ASN A 142 2.67 16.65 -7.53
C ASN A 142 2.06 15.92 -8.72
N ASP A 143 2.13 14.59 -8.71
CA ASP A 143 1.59 13.72 -9.75
C ASP A 143 0.39 12.95 -9.20
N GLU A 144 -0.51 12.53 -10.06
CA GLU A 144 -1.70 11.75 -9.70
C GLU A 144 -1.99 10.66 -10.73
N VAL A 145 -2.74 9.64 -10.34
CA VAL A 145 -3.33 8.69 -11.27
C VAL A 145 -4.53 9.37 -11.93
N HIS A 146 -4.48 9.47 -13.27
CA HIS A 146 -5.52 10.08 -14.07
C HIS A 146 -6.49 9.05 -14.68
N VAL A 147 -5.96 7.86 -15.01
CA VAL A 147 -6.74 6.74 -15.54
C VAL A 147 -6.36 5.49 -14.78
N VAL A 148 -7.31 4.85 -14.11
CA VAL A 148 -7.10 3.55 -13.48
C VAL A 148 -6.93 2.47 -14.55
N PRO A 149 -6.09 1.44 -14.33
CA PRO A 149 -5.92 0.34 -15.26
C PRO A 149 -7.23 -0.45 -15.50
N GLU A 150 -7.29 -1.18 -16.59
CA GLU A 150 -8.35 -2.18 -16.81
C GLU A 150 -8.32 -3.23 -15.69
N GLY A 151 -9.48 -3.62 -15.15
CA GLY A 151 -9.61 -4.54 -14.02
C GLY A 151 -9.34 -3.89 -12.66
N PHE A 152 -9.21 -2.56 -12.61
CA PHE A 152 -9.15 -1.79 -11.35
C PHE A 152 -10.38 -0.89 -11.20
N PHE A 153 -10.74 -0.61 -9.97
CA PHE A 153 -11.80 0.36 -9.65
C PHE A 153 -11.31 1.36 -8.60
N ILE A 154 -11.90 2.56 -8.63
CA ILE A 154 -11.59 3.63 -7.68
C ILE A 154 -12.29 3.32 -6.37
N THR A 155 -11.59 3.44 -5.25
CA THR A 155 -12.10 3.18 -3.90
C THR A 155 -12.26 4.45 -3.06
N ALA A 156 -11.52 5.50 -3.39
CA ALA A 156 -11.61 6.81 -2.74
C ALA A 156 -11.31 7.94 -3.72
N SER A 157 -11.92 9.10 -3.50
CA SER A 157 -11.75 10.32 -4.32
C SER A 157 -11.73 11.57 -3.46
N SER A 158 -11.09 12.65 -3.95
CA SER A 158 -11.25 14.01 -3.44
C SER A 158 -11.79 14.95 -4.53
N ASN A 159 -12.05 16.21 -4.18
CA ASN A 159 -12.48 17.20 -5.17
C ASN A 159 -11.39 17.55 -6.20
N SER A 160 -10.11 17.46 -5.82
CA SER A 160 -8.94 17.82 -6.61
C SER A 160 -8.26 16.60 -7.25
N CYS A 161 -8.39 15.41 -6.66
CA CYS A 161 -7.81 14.18 -7.17
C CYS A 161 -8.84 13.05 -7.21
N VAL A 162 -9.19 12.60 -8.40
CA VAL A 162 -10.26 11.60 -8.60
C VAL A 162 -9.85 10.21 -8.11
N VAL A 163 -8.57 9.87 -8.15
CA VAL A 163 -8.06 8.54 -7.79
C VAL A 163 -7.20 8.64 -6.53
N GLN A 164 -7.85 8.82 -5.40
CA GLN A 164 -7.23 8.80 -4.06
C GLN A 164 -6.98 7.38 -3.58
N GLY A 165 -7.78 6.43 -4.05
CA GLY A 165 -7.60 5.02 -3.80
C GLY A 165 -8.04 4.18 -4.98
N MET A 166 -7.37 3.05 -5.22
CA MET A 166 -7.75 2.06 -6.22
C MET A 166 -7.48 0.65 -5.72
N GLU A 167 -8.24 -0.30 -6.25
CA GLU A 167 -8.10 -1.73 -5.99
C GLU A 167 -8.38 -2.51 -7.27
N ASN A 168 -7.68 -3.64 -7.49
CA ASN A 168 -7.99 -4.51 -8.62
C ASN A 168 -9.11 -5.51 -8.26
N GLU A 169 -9.80 -6.03 -9.28
CA GLU A 169 -10.90 -6.99 -9.12
C GLU A 169 -10.46 -8.31 -8.45
N LYS A 170 -9.17 -8.68 -8.54
CA LYS A 170 -8.61 -9.86 -7.88
C LYS A 170 -8.46 -9.64 -6.36
N GLY A 171 -8.40 -8.38 -5.89
CA GLY A 171 -8.23 -8.04 -4.47
C GLY A 171 -6.82 -8.33 -3.94
N ASP A 172 -5.79 -8.13 -4.77
CA ASP A 172 -4.39 -8.32 -4.41
C ASP A 172 -3.48 -7.14 -4.79
N ARG A 173 -4.02 -6.11 -5.43
CA ARG A 173 -3.32 -4.87 -5.79
C ARG A 173 -4.12 -3.67 -5.28
N PHE A 174 -3.50 -2.89 -4.43
CA PHE A 174 -4.10 -1.74 -3.74
C PHE A 174 -3.23 -0.52 -3.92
N GLY A 175 -3.83 0.63 -4.13
CA GLY A 175 -3.11 1.89 -4.24
C GLY A 175 -3.78 3.00 -3.47
N LEU A 176 -2.98 3.79 -2.73
CA LEU A 176 -3.40 4.99 -2.01
C LEU A 176 -2.54 6.17 -2.44
N GLN A 177 -3.16 7.27 -2.85
CA GLN A 177 -2.44 8.49 -3.23
C GLN A 177 -1.87 9.20 -2.02
N PHE A 178 -2.60 9.23 -0.93
CA PHE A 178 -2.25 9.85 0.35
C PHE A 178 -1.34 8.95 1.21
N HIS A 179 -0.95 9.48 2.38
CA HIS A 179 -0.02 8.84 3.30
C HIS A 179 -0.74 8.34 4.58
N PRO A 180 -1.23 7.09 4.62
CA PRO A 180 -1.91 6.53 5.79
C PRO A 180 -0.98 6.37 7.01
N GLU A 181 0.34 6.32 6.79
CA GLU A 181 1.37 6.21 7.85
C GLU A 181 1.61 7.53 8.60
N VAL A 182 1.08 8.65 8.11
CA VAL A 182 1.19 9.97 8.76
C VAL A 182 0.10 10.11 9.80
N ASN A 183 0.44 10.62 10.99
CA ASN A 183 -0.48 10.71 12.12
C ASN A 183 -1.71 11.61 11.88
N ASP A 184 -1.62 12.51 10.91
CA ASP A 184 -2.69 13.41 10.52
C ASP A 184 -3.69 12.75 9.55
N SER A 185 -3.43 11.51 9.10
CA SER A 185 -4.39 10.69 8.38
C SER A 185 -5.28 9.93 9.36
N GLU A 186 -6.59 10.16 9.28
CA GLU A 186 -7.57 9.37 10.01
C GLU A 186 -7.59 7.93 9.49
N PHE A 187 -7.85 6.96 10.37
CA PHE A 187 -7.94 5.52 10.06
C PHE A 187 -6.70 4.90 9.38
N GLY A 188 -5.54 5.57 9.43
CA GLY A 188 -4.34 5.03 8.81
C GLY A 188 -3.93 3.67 9.38
N LYS A 189 -4.06 3.48 10.70
CA LYS A 189 -3.79 2.19 11.36
C LYS A 189 -4.73 1.10 10.85
N GLU A 190 -6.02 1.39 10.75
CA GLU A 190 -7.05 0.47 10.26
C GLU A 190 -6.79 0.04 8.81
N MET A 191 -6.32 0.95 7.96
CA MET A 191 -5.94 0.63 6.58
C MET A 191 -4.76 -0.35 6.53
N PHE A 192 -3.74 -0.18 7.38
CA PHE A 192 -2.64 -1.15 7.51
C PHE A 192 -3.12 -2.49 8.10
N GLU A 193 -4.01 -2.47 9.09
CA GLU A 193 -4.62 -3.69 9.64
C GLU A 193 -5.38 -4.45 8.55
N ASN A 194 -6.17 -3.76 7.73
CA ASN A 194 -6.91 -4.35 6.62
C ASN A 194 -5.96 -4.98 5.58
N PHE A 195 -4.86 -4.30 5.23
CA PHE A 195 -3.87 -4.87 4.33
C PHE A 195 -3.20 -6.13 4.92
N VAL A 196 -2.86 -6.12 6.21
CA VAL A 196 -2.33 -7.30 6.92
C VAL A 196 -3.32 -8.47 6.88
N GLU A 197 -4.62 -8.22 7.06
CA GLU A 197 -5.65 -9.26 6.97
C GLU A 197 -5.80 -9.81 5.53
N VAL A 198 -5.67 -8.96 4.50
CA VAL A 198 -5.61 -9.42 3.10
C VAL A 198 -4.43 -10.36 2.89
N CYS A 199 -3.23 -9.99 3.37
CA CYS A 199 -2.03 -10.84 3.27
C CYS A 199 -2.24 -12.18 4.03
N ARG A 200 -2.86 -12.13 5.21
CA ARG A 200 -3.18 -13.33 6.01
C ARG A 200 -4.13 -14.27 5.28
N ALA A 201 -5.16 -13.72 4.64
CA ALA A 201 -6.13 -14.50 3.87
C ALA A 201 -5.49 -15.13 2.62
N ALA A 202 -4.60 -14.41 1.94
CA ALA A 202 -3.87 -14.90 0.78
C ALA A 202 -2.91 -16.05 1.13
N LYS A 203 -2.19 -15.96 2.27
CA LYS A 203 -1.28 -17.01 2.77
C LYS A 203 -2.00 -18.35 3.05
N GLN A 204 -3.30 -18.33 3.32
CA GLN A 204 -4.08 -19.52 3.68
C GLN A 204 -4.69 -20.24 2.47
N GLN A 205 -4.56 -19.71 1.26
CA GLN A 205 -5.06 -20.28 0.01
C GLN A 205 -4.02 -21.16 -0.67
#